data_007562902785856641accdb4350eaf62
#
_entry.id   007562902785856641accdb4350eaf62
#
_cell.length_a   1.000
_cell.length_b   1.000
_cell.length_c   1.000
_cell.angle_alpha   90.00
_cell.angle_beta   90.00
_cell.angle_gamma   90.00
#
_symmetry.space_group_name_H-M   'P 1'
#
loop_
_entity.id
_entity.type
_entity.pdbx_description
1 polymer ?
#
loop_
_entity_poly.entity_id
_entity_poly.type
_entity_poly.pdbx_seq_one_letter_code
_entity_poly.pdbx_strand_id
1 'polypeptide(L)'
;METIYNNLVQLLTYDPQSPIIFSSGLFLVLFVGFTLVYYLLHNTFTPRILFVTLFSYYFYYKSSGVYFILLAVVTLSDYLIAKAIHNSREENADDLSYGRGYRKMLVLLSLAIDLGFLGYFKYANFFGANFALIVGQNFQPWDIFLPVGISFFTFQSLSYTIDVYRGELRPLDSLLDYAFYVSFFPQLVAGPIVRARDFAPQIRKPLVINNRMIAMGVYLIVIGLFKKAVISDYISINFVDRVFDNPLRYTGVENLFGLIGYAMQLYCDFSGYSDMAIGIALLLGFRFPINFNAPFKADSVSDFWRRWHISLSSWIRDYVYISLGGNRKGDLRTCFNIFITMLLAGLWHGASWNFVIWGALFGLAQVVHRTFRVNILHHDRHYRSQGVKRFFAVLSTFVFVLFTFMVFRNADMQGVVDMLTQMFTKFHPEVAVQCVTGYAWVFVLVVFGFVSHWLPQAWESRMVAYLSKCNLLVYVLLLTGVIFLICQVKTSDVQPFIYFQF
;
A
#
# COMPACT_ATOMS: atom_id res chain seq x y z
N MET A 1 40.09 10.46 10.07
CA MET A 1 39.35 10.89 8.89
C MET A 1 38.90 9.70 8.02
N GLU A 2 39.77 8.74 7.75
CA GLU A 2 39.50 7.55 6.95
C GLU A 2 38.36 6.68 7.53
N THR A 3 38.32 6.47 8.84
CA THR A 3 37.23 5.74 9.51
C THR A 3 35.90 6.43 9.39
N ILE A 4 35.84 7.77 9.49
CA ILE A 4 34.61 8.54 9.32
C ILE A 4 34.15 8.50 7.85
N TYR A 5 35.09 8.60 6.91
CA TYR A 5 34.80 8.49 5.49
C TYR A 5 34.23 7.09 5.15
N ASN A 6 34.86 6.02 5.61
CA ASN A 6 34.41 4.65 5.37
C ASN A 6 33.02 4.40 5.98
N ASN A 7 32.76 4.89 7.19
CA ASN A 7 31.44 4.78 7.82
C ASN A 7 30.38 5.56 7.06
N LEU A 8 30.70 6.75 6.54
CA LEU A 8 29.77 7.52 5.71
C LEU A 8 29.48 6.83 4.37
N VAL A 9 30.53 6.30 3.71
CA VAL A 9 30.36 5.54 2.47
C VAL A 9 29.47 4.32 2.71
N GLN A 10 29.71 3.55 3.76
CA GLN A 10 28.89 2.40 4.13
C GLN A 10 27.43 2.80 4.42
N LEU A 11 27.22 3.91 5.14
CA LEU A 11 25.89 4.41 5.45
C LEU A 11 25.10 4.84 4.20
N LEU A 12 25.79 5.41 3.21
CA LEU A 12 25.16 5.95 1.99
C LEU A 12 25.06 4.92 0.85
N THR A 13 25.80 3.81 0.90
CA THR A 13 25.70 2.71 -0.08
C THR A 13 24.54 1.77 0.23
N TYR A 14 24.10 1.02 -0.78
CA TYR A 14 23.06 0.00 -0.62
C TYR A 14 23.49 -1.11 0.33
N ASP A 15 22.61 -1.45 1.26
CA ASP A 15 22.72 -2.60 2.14
C ASP A 15 21.38 -3.35 2.18
N PRO A 16 21.33 -4.61 1.74
CA PRO A 16 20.08 -5.39 1.73
C PRO A 16 19.46 -5.59 3.12
N GLN A 17 20.28 -5.57 4.19
CA GLN A 17 19.82 -5.78 5.56
C GLN A 17 19.27 -4.51 6.21
N SER A 18 19.60 -3.34 5.67
CA SER A 18 19.13 -2.05 6.19
C SER A 18 18.60 -1.13 5.08
N PRO A 19 17.49 -1.52 4.39
CA PRO A 19 16.87 -0.67 3.39
C PRO A 19 16.36 0.63 4.01
N ILE A 20 16.42 1.73 3.25
CA ILE A 20 15.88 3.00 3.73
C ILE A 20 14.35 2.96 3.75
N ILE A 21 13.78 3.31 4.90
CA ILE A 21 12.32 3.48 5.10
C ILE A 21 12.05 4.80 5.83
N PHE A 22 10.81 5.31 5.78
CA PHE A 22 10.48 6.61 6.36
C PHE A 22 10.67 6.69 7.89
N SER A 23 10.62 5.57 8.59
CA SER A 23 10.88 5.48 10.03
C SER A 23 12.36 5.28 10.39
N SER A 24 13.26 5.18 9.41
CA SER A 24 14.69 5.03 9.66
C SER A 24 15.36 6.36 10.03
N GLY A 25 16.31 6.33 10.96
CA GLY A 25 17.09 7.51 11.36
C GLY A 25 17.82 8.15 10.17
N LEU A 26 18.38 7.32 9.27
CA LEU A 26 19.04 7.80 8.05
C LEU A 26 18.08 8.63 7.18
N PHE A 27 16.85 8.15 6.98
CA PHE A 27 15.84 8.89 6.20
C PHE A 27 15.54 10.24 6.84
N LEU A 28 15.33 10.29 8.15
CA LEU A 28 15.01 11.53 8.86
C LEU A 28 16.11 12.58 8.68
N VAL A 29 17.38 12.20 8.80
CA VAL A 29 18.53 13.10 8.58
C VAL A 29 18.59 13.56 7.13
N LEU A 30 18.50 12.63 6.17
CA LEU A 30 18.52 12.96 4.74
C LEU A 30 17.34 13.83 4.33
N PHE A 31 16.16 13.60 4.92
CA PHE A 31 14.96 14.38 4.62
C PHE A 31 15.07 15.84 5.10
N VAL A 32 15.74 16.08 6.23
CA VAL A 32 16.04 17.46 6.66
C VAL A 32 16.93 18.16 5.64
N GLY A 33 18.06 17.55 5.24
CA GLY A 33 18.94 18.12 4.20
C GLY A 33 18.23 18.29 2.86
N PHE A 34 17.45 17.29 2.44
CA PHE A 34 16.62 17.35 1.24
C PHE A 34 15.65 18.54 1.28
N THR A 35 14.95 18.71 2.40
CA THR A 35 13.96 19.78 2.56
C THR A 35 14.60 21.17 2.46
N LEU A 36 15.78 21.37 3.05
CA LEU A 36 16.52 22.63 2.95
C LEU A 36 16.83 22.97 1.49
N VAL A 37 17.41 22.02 0.72
CA VAL A 37 17.73 22.24 -0.69
C VAL A 37 16.46 22.44 -1.52
N TYR A 38 15.40 21.65 -1.25
CA TYR A 38 14.12 21.77 -1.93
C TYR A 38 13.52 23.17 -1.81
N TYR A 39 13.52 23.74 -0.61
CA TYR A 39 13.01 25.10 -0.39
C TYR A 39 13.91 26.20 -0.95
N LEU A 40 15.22 25.99 -1.03
CA LEU A 40 16.11 26.89 -1.77
C LEU A 40 15.76 26.94 -3.27
N LEU A 41 15.27 25.82 -3.81
CA LEU A 41 14.85 25.70 -5.22
C LEU A 41 13.38 26.07 -5.47
N HIS A 42 12.67 26.65 -4.49
CA HIS A 42 11.20 26.85 -4.54
C HIS A 42 10.72 27.67 -5.75
N ASN A 43 11.51 28.64 -6.21
CA ASN A 43 11.17 29.51 -7.35
C ASN A 43 11.57 28.93 -8.72
N THR A 44 12.19 27.75 -8.77
CA THR A 44 12.68 27.13 -10.01
C THR A 44 11.97 25.81 -10.27
N PHE A 45 11.37 25.62 -11.46
CA PHE A 45 10.67 24.37 -11.76
C PHE A 45 11.64 23.23 -12.11
N THR A 46 12.41 23.41 -13.18
CA THR A 46 13.25 22.32 -13.71
C THR A 46 14.33 21.85 -12.74
N PRO A 47 15.14 22.74 -12.09
CA PRO A 47 16.10 22.31 -11.09
C PRO A 47 15.47 21.61 -9.90
N ARG A 48 14.31 22.09 -9.43
CA ARG A 48 13.57 21.46 -8.32
C ARG A 48 13.10 20.06 -8.69
N ILE A 49 12.49 19.89 -9.87
CA ILE A 49 12.01 18.59 -10.35
C ILE A 49 13.19 17.63 -10.53
N LEU A 50 14.30 18.09 -11.13
CA LEU A 50 15.51 17.29 -11.29
C LEU A 50 16.08 16.84 -9.96
N PHE A 51 16.20 17.75 -8.99
CA PHE A 51 16.70 17.46 -7.64
C PHE A 51 15.85 16.39 -6.96
N VAL A 52 14.52 16.53 -6.98
CA VAL A 52 13.60 15.54 -6.37
C VAL A 52 13.68 14.20 -7.10
N THR A 53 13.79 14.20 -8.43
CA THR A 53 13.92 12.96 -9.21
C THR A 53 15.22 12.23 -8.86
N LEU A 54 16.35 12.94 -8.81
CA LEU A 54 17.63 12.35 -8.41
C LEU A 54 17.61 11.79 -6.99
N PHE A 55 17.03 12.54 -6.05
CA PHE A 55 16.84 12.04 -4.68
C PHE A 55 15.93 10.82 -4.64
N SER A 56 14.87 10.77 -5.44
CA SER A 56 13.96 9.63 -5.54
C SER A 56 14.65 8.38 -6.08
N TYR A 57 15.48 8.51 -7.11
CA TYR A 57 16.30 7.41 -7.61
C TYR A 57 17.35 6.95 -6.60
N TYR A 58 17.97 7.88 -5.85
CA TYR A 58 18.87 7.54 -4.76
C TYR A 58 18.12 6.80 -3.63
N PHE A 59 16.94 7.27 -3.24
CA PHE A 59 16.08 6.59 -2.26
C PHE A 59 15.75 5.17 -2.70
N TYR A 60 15.43 4.99 -3.98
CA TYR A 60 15.15 3.67 -4.55
C TYR A 60 16.42 2.79 -4.62
N TYR A 61 17.58 3.35 -4.96
CA TYR A 61 18.85 2.66 -4.87
C TYR A 61 19.13 2.15 -3.46
N LYS A 62 18.91 2.95 -2.44
CA LYS A 62 19.06 2.55 -1.03
C LYS A 62 18.04 1.48 -0.59
N SER A 63 16.93 1.33 -1.29
CA SER A 63 15.90 0.32 -1.00
C SER A 63 16.07 -0.97 -1.81
N SER A 64 16.61 -0.90 -3.03
CA SER A 64 16.61 -2.02 -4.00
C SER A 64 17.92 -2.18 -4.79
N GLY A 65 18.99 -1.48 -4.43
CA GLY A 65 20.29 -1.58 -5.10
C GLY A 65 20.22 -1.21 -6.57
N VAL A 66 20.87 -2.00 -7.41
CA VAL A 66 20.99 -1.77 -8.88
C VAL A 66 19.64 -1.83 -9.61
N TYR A 67 18.58 -2.31 -8.97
CA TYR A 67 17.26 -2.42 -9.61
C TYR A 67 16.59 -1.06 -9.88
N PHE A 68 17.19 0.07 -9.47
CA PHE A 68 16.78 1.39 -9.95
C PHE A 68 16.85 1.53 -11.48
N ILE A 69 17.69 0.72 -12.15
CA ILE A 69 17.77 0.64 -13.60
C ILE A 69 16.44 0.13 -14.18
N LEU A 70 15.79 -0.82 -13.51
CA LEU A 70 14.48 -1.32 -13.92
C LEU A 70 13.42 -0.21 -13.93
N LEU A 71 13.40 0.60 -12.86
CA LEU A 71 12.54 1.78 -12.78
C LEU A 71 12.81 2.76 -13.94
N ALA A 72 14.09 2.96 -14.30
CA ALA A 72 14.47 3.83 -15.42
C ALA A 72 14.01 3.25 -16.77
N VAL A 73 14.13 1.93 -16.98
CA VAL A 73 13.69 1.26 -18.21
C VAL A 73 12.17 1.37 -18.36
N VAL A 74 11.39 1.06 -17.32
CA VAL A 74 9.92 1.20 -17.33
C VAL A 74 9.53 2.66 -17.59
N THR A 75 10.20 3.60 -16.92
CA THR A 75 9.95 5.04 -17.15
C THR A 75 10.18 5.44 -18.60
N LEU A 76 11.29 5.02 -19.21
CA LEU A 76 11.60 5.40 -20.58
C LEU A 76 10.66 4.74 -21.58
N SER A 77 10.40 3.42 -21.43
CA SER A 77 9.54 2.67 -22.34
C SER A 77 8.13 3.24 -22.37
N ASP A 78 7.51 3.47 -21.22
CA ASP A 78 6.13 3.94 -21.16
C ASP A 78 5.97 5.40 -21.57
N TYR A 79 6.97 6.24 -21.30
CA TYR A 79 7.00 7.60 -21.85
C TYR A 79 6.98 7.59 -23.38
N LEU A 80 7.85 6.80 -24.00
CA LEU A 80 7.94 6.70 -25.47
C LEU A 80 6.69 6.07 -26.08
N ILE A 81 6.16 5.02 -25.48
CA ILE A 81 4.93 4.36 -25.91
C ILE A 81 3.73 5.31 -25.81
N ALA A 82 3.57 6.03 -24.71
CA ALA A 82 2.48 6.98 -24.52
C ALA A 82 2.54 8.14 -25.55
N LYS A 83 3.75 8.66 -25.84
CA LYS A 83 3.97 9.65 -26.92
C LYS A 83 3.57 9.07 -28.29
N ALA A 84 3.99 7.86 -28.62
CA ALA A 84 3.64 7.22 -29.89
C ALA A 84 2.12 6.98 -30.02
N ILE A 85 1.45 6.58 -28.94
CA ILE A 85 -0.02 6.45 -28.90
C ILE A 85 -0.71 7.79 -29.19
N HIS A 86 -0.23 8.85 -28.55
CA HIS A 86 -0.82 10.19 -28.69
C HIS A 86 -0.60 10.76 -30.09
N ASN A 87 0.61 10.71 -30.61
CA ASN A 87 0.95 11.19 -31.96
C ASN A 87 0.10 10.46 -33.02
N SER A 88 0.02 9.12 -32.96
CA SER A 88 -0.85 8.34 -33.85
C SER A 88 -2.32 8.70 -33.73
N ARG A 89 -2.78 9.23 -32.60
CA ARG A 89 -4.16 9.69 -32.40
C ARG A 89 -4.38 11.07 -33.00
N GLU A 90 -3.43 11.98 -32.89
CA GLU A 90 -3.50 13.33 -33.47
C GLU A 90 -3.37 13.30 -34.99
N GLU A 91 -2.47 12.47 -35.53
CA GLU A 91 -2.33 12.28 -37.00
C GLU A 91 -3.60 11.73 -37.65
N ASN A 92 -4.46 11.04 -36.90
CA ASN A 92 -5.69 10.45 -37.38
C ASN A 92 -6.92 11.01 -36.65
N ALA A 93 -6.91 12.32 -36.37
CA ALA A 93 -7.98 12.95 -35.59
C ALA A 93 -9.35 12.90 -36.30
N ASP A 94 -9.38 12.91 -37.62
CA ASP A 94 -10.60 12.87 -38.44
C ASP A 94 -11.22 11.46 -38.48
N ASP A 95 -10.41 10.40 -38.33
CA ASP A 95 -10.88 9.00 -38.21
C ASP A 95 -10.16 8.27 -37.10
N LEU A 96 -10.74 8.28 -35.90
CA LEU A 96 -10.21 7.58 -34.72
C LEU A 96 -10.20 6.04 -34.85
N SER A 97 -10.87 5.49 -35.87
CA SER A 97 -10.77 4.04 -36.18
C SER A 97 -9.46 3.70 -36.88
N TYR A 98 -8.94 4.62 -37.69
CA TYR A 98 -7.65 4.46 -38.35
C TYR A 98 -6.51 4.45 -37.31
N GLY A 99 -5.52 3.58 -37.47
CA GLY A 99 -4.43 3.43 -36.51
C GLY A 99 -4.80 2.80 -35.16
N ARG A 100 -6.08 2.40 -34.96
CA ARG A 100 -6.53 1.79 -33.68
C ARG A 100 -5.78 0.49 -33.38
N GLY A 101 -5.51 -0.32 -34.39
CA GLY A 101 -4.72 -1.55 -34.26
C GLY A 101 -3.30 -1.27 -33.77
N TYR A 102 -2.64 -0.27 -34.33
CA TYR A 102 -1.29 0.16 -33.93
C TYR A 102 -1.29 0.66 -32.48
N ARG A 103 -2.21 1.56 -32.11
CA ARG A 103 -2.32 2.04 -30.72
C ARG A 103 -2.59 0.92 -29.72
N LYS A 104 -3.42 -0.06 -30.10
CA LYS A 104 -3.68 -1.26 -29.28
C LYS A 104 -2.41 -2.11 -29.12
N MET A 105 -1.63 -2.28 -30.19
CA MET A 105 -0.36 -3.01 -30.15
C MET A 105 0.63 -2.31 -29.20
N LEU A 106 0.72 -0.99 -29.22
CA LEU A 106 1.55 -0.21 -28.30
C LEU A 106 1.15 -0.40 -26.83
N VAL A 107 -0.15 -0.40 -26.53
CA VAL A 107 -0.63 -0.72 -25.16
C VAL A 107 -0.26 -2.14 -24.75
N LEU A 108 -0.41 -3.11 -25.67
CA LEU A 108 -0.02 -4.50 -25.40
C LEU A 108 1.49 -4.62 -25.18
N LEU A 109 2.30 -3.83 -25.89
CA LEU A 109 3.75 -3.77 -25.66
C LEU A 109 4.09 -3.22 -24.24
N SER A 110 3.45 -2.11 -23.82
CA SER A 110 3.61 -1.57 -22.44
C SER A 110 3.21 -2.61 -21.41
N LEU A 111 2.04 -3.25 -21.58
CA LEU A 111 1.58 -4.34 -20.71
C LEU A 111 2.59 -5.51 -20.67
N ALA A 112 3.16 -5.89 -21.82
CA ALA A 112 4.13 -6.99 -21.90
C ALA A 112 5.44 -6.66 -21.18
N ILE A 113 5.92 -5.42 -21.28
CA ILE A 113 7.13 -4.94 -20.57
C ILE A 113 6.88 -4.92 -19.06
N ASP A 114 5.85 -4.23 -18.62
CA ASP A 114 5.57 -4.00 -17.21
C ASP A 114 5.17 -5.26 -16.46
N LEU A 115 4.21 -6.03 -17.04
CA LEU A 115 3.78 -7.30 -16.46
C LEU A 115 4.82 -8.40 -16.68
N GLY A 116 5.67 -8.30 -17.71
CA GLY A 116 6.79 -9.20 -17.92
C GLY A 116 7.84 -9.09 -16.82
N PHE A 117 8.24 -7.85 -16.46
CA PHE A 117 9.12 -7.64 -15.31
C PHE A 117 8.48 -8.09 -14.01
N LEU A 118 7.22 -7.70 -13.76
CA LEU A 118 6.49 -8.15 -12.59
C LEU A 118 6.38 -9.68 -12.54
N GLY A 119 6.10 -10.31 -13.70
CA GLY A 119 6.01 -11.75 -13.86
C GLY A 119 7.32 -12.48 -13.54
N TYR A 120 8.43 -11.96 -14.03
CA TYR A 120 9.73 -12.53 -13.75
C TYR A 120 10.13 -12.37 -12.28
N PHE A 121 10.15 -11.15 -11.76
CA PHE A 121 10.67 -10.91 -10.42
C PHE A 121 9.77 -11.42 -9.30
N LYS A 122 8.45 -11.44 -9.49
CA LYS A 122 7.50 -11.82 -8.44
C LYS A 122 6.94 -13.22 -8.61
N TYR A 123 6.69 -13.68 -9.84
CA TYR A 123 5.90 -14.89 -10.06
C TYR A 123 6.68 -16.05 -10.68
N ALA A 124 7.93 -15.86 -11.14
CA ALA A 124 8.68 -16.91 -11.83
C ALA A 124 8.82 -18.19 -10.99
N ASN A 125 9.21 -18.08 -9.73
CA ASN A 125 9.33 -19.21 -8.82
C ASN A 125 7.98 -19.89 -8.54
N PHE A 126 6.90 -19.14 -8.38
CA PHE A 126 5.57 -19.68 -8.16
C PHE A 126 5.08 -20.50 -9.37
N PHE A 127 5.20 -19.95 -10.57
CA PHE A 127 4.82 -20.68 -11.78
C PHE A 127 5.75 -21.86 -12.06
N GLY A 128 7.06 -21.71 -11.83
CA GLY A 128 8.05 -22.79 -11.99
C GLY A 128 7.75 -23.97 -11.05
N ALA A 129 7.48 -23.70 -9.77
CA ALA A 129 7.13 -24.73 -8.79
C ALA A 129 5.82 -25.46 -9.15
N ASN A 130 4.76 -24.71 -9.53
CA ASN A 130 3.49 -25.32 -9.93
C ASN A 130 3.61 -26.13 -11.24
N PHE A 131 4.40 -25.65 -12.21
CA PHE A 131 4.66 -26.39 -13.44
C PHE A 131 5.41 -27.68 -13.17
N ALA A 132 6.48 -27.63 -12.36
CA ALA A 132 7.26 -28.81 -11.99
C ALA A 132 6.38 -29.87 -11.27
N LEU A 133 5.48 -29.43 -10.39
CA LEU A 133 4.52 -30.32 -9.73
C LEU A 133 3.61 -31.04 -10.76
N ILE A 134 3.12 -30.33 -11.78
CA ILE A 134 2.26 -30.91 -12.82
C ILE A 134 3.01 -31.97 -13.64
N VAL A 135 4.29 -31.73 -13.96
CA VAL A 135 5.12 -32.66 -14.76
C VAL A 135 5.83 -33.70 -13.91
N GLY A 136 5.61 -33.74 -12.59
CA GLY A 136 6.21 -34.70 -11.67
C GLY A 136 7.71 -34.53 -11.46
N GLN A 137 8.22 -33.30 -11.56
CA GLN A 137 9.62 -32.96 -11.38
C GLN A 137 9.84 -32.13 -10.10
N ASN A 138 11.04 -32.21 -9.54
CA ASN A 138 11.46 -31.34 -8.45
C ASN A 138 11.86 -29.97 -9.00
N PHE A 139 11.38 -28.90 -8.36
CA PHE A 139 11.73 -27.53 -8.68
C PHE A 139 12.74 -26.99 -7.65
N GLN A 140 13.82 -26.43 -8.14
CA GLN A 140 14.76 -25.65 -7.34
C GLN A 140 14.45 -24.17 -7.54
N PRO A 141 14.07 -23.43 -6.48
CA PRO A 141 13.79 -22.00 -6.61
C PRO A 141 14.98 -21.24 -7.15
N TRP A 142 14.73 -20.33 -8.07
CA TRP A 142 15.75 -19.43 -8.59
C TRP A 142 16.03 -18.33 -7.54
N ASP A 143 17.29 -17.93 -7.44
CA ASP A 143 17.69 -16.80 -6.61
C ASP A 143 17.31 -15.47 -7.30
N ILE A 144 16.05 -15.09 -7.15
CA ILE A 144 15.49 -13.87 -7.75
C ILE A 144 15.20 -12.87 -6.62
N PHE A 145 15.97 -11.79 -6.57
CA PHE A 145 15.69 -10.68 -5.68
C PHE A 145 14.43 -9.93 -6.13
N LEU A 146 13.45 -9.74 -5.25
CA LEU A 146 12.23 -8.98 -5.53
C LEU A 146 12.48 -7.48 -5.30
N PRO A 147 12.54 -6.64 -6.35
CA PRO A 147 12.74 -5.20 -6.18
C PRO A 147 11.58 -4.56 -5.43
N VAL A 148 11.89 -3.81 -4.39
CA VAL A 148 10.90 -3.15 -3.54
C VAL A 148 10.04 -2.19 -4.37
N GLY A 149 8.71 -2.22 -4.19
CA GLY A 149 7.79 -1.32 -4.89
C GLY A 149 7.53 -1.63 -6.37
N ILE A 150 8.07 -2.74 -6.94
CA ILE A 150 7.85 -3.10 -8.35
C ILE A 150 6.36 -3.14 -8.70
N SER A 151 5.51 -3.69 -7.84
CA SER A 151 4.07 -3.75 -8.05
C SER A 151 3.40 -2.37 -8.04
N PHE A 152 3.94 -1.40 -7.31
CA PHE A 152 3.39 -0.04 -7.19
C PHE A 152 3.70 0.80 -8.43
N PHE A 153 4.98 0.89 -8.82
CA PHE A 153 5.33 1.69 -9.99
C PHE A 153 4.83 1.07 -11.31
N THR A 154 4.73 -0.28 -11.40
CA THR A 154 4.07 -0.96 -12.52
C THR A 154 2.62 -0.48 -12.67
N PHE A 155 1.85 -0.41 -11.60
CA PHE A 155 0.47 0.06 -11.66
C PHE A 155 0.37 1.56 -11.99
N GLN A 156 1.30 2.36 -11.53
CA GLN A 156 1.37 3.78 -11.89
C GLN A 156 1.64 3.96 -13.39
N SER A 157 2.66 3.30 -13.91
CA SER A 157 3.06 3.32 -15.32
C SER A 157 1.94 2.81 -16.23
N LEU A 158 1.37 1.64 -15.93
CA LEU A 158 0.26 1.07 -16.68
C LEU A 158 -0.96 2.00 -16.71
N SER A 159 -1.30 2.65 -15.58
CA SER A 159 -2.42 3.58 -15.56
C SER A 159 -2.19 4.79 -16.47
N TYR A 160 -0.97 5.30 -16.54
CA TYR A 160 -0.60 6.40 -17.43
C TYR A 160 -0.77 6.01 -18.90
N THR A 161 -0.17 4.91 -19.33
CA THR A 161 -0.25 4.44 -20.73
C THR A 161 -1.69 4.13 -21.14
N ILE A 162 -2.48 3.49 -20.25
CA ILE A 162 -3.89 3.19 -20.51
C ILE A 162 -4.74 4.47 -20.58
N ASP A 163 -4.53 5.46 -19.69
CA ASP A 163 -5.27 6.72 -19.71
C ASP A 163 -4.97 7.55 -20.97
N VAL A 164 -3.73 7.55 -21.45
CA VAL A 164 -3.35 8.14 -22.74
C VAL A 164 -4.04 7.41 -23.91
N TYR A 165 -4.04 6.08 -23.91
CA TYR A 165 -4.75 5.29 -24.92
C TYR A 165 -6.25 5.56 -24.94
N ARG A 166 -6.88 5.69 -23.78
CA ARG A 166 -8.32 6.03 -23.65
C ARG A 166 -8.60 7.48 -24.07
N GLY A 167 -7.58 8.34 -24.11
CA GLY A 167 -7.70 9.78 -24.36
C GLY A 167 -8.18 10.55 -23.13
N GLU A 168 -8.08 9.96 -21.97
CA GLU A 168 -8.41 10.59 -20.69
C GLU A 168 -7.28 11.49 -20.19
N LEU A 169 -6.05 11.29 -20.73
CA LEU A 169 -4.86 12.04 -20.37
C LEU A 169 -4.04 12.37 -21.62
N ARG A 170 -3.53 13.61 -21.73
CA ARG A 170 -2.44 13.93 -22.65
C ARG A 170 -1.12 13.51 -22.04
N PRO A 171 -0.18 12.93 -22.84
CA PRO A 171 1.13 12.56 -22.31
C PRO A 171 1.88 13.79 -21.82
N LEU A 172 2.70 13.60 -20.80
CA LEU A 172 3.60 14.63 -20.30
C LEU A 172 4.61 15.02 -21.38
N ASP A 173 4.88 16.33 -21.52
CA ASP A 173 5.77 16.83 -22.57
C ASP A 173 7.22 16.47 -22.32
N SER A 174 7.64 16.43 -21.06
CA SER A 174 9.02 16.17 -20.65
C SER A 174 9.18 14.78 -20.04
N LEU A 175 10.22 14.05 -20.50
CA LEU A 175 10.65 12.81 -19.85
C LEU A 175 11.00 13.03 -18.37
N LEU A 176 11.56 14.19 -18.02
CA LEU A 176 11.89 14.53 -16.64
C LEU A 176 10.62 14.60 -15.76
N ASP A 177 9.53 15.20 -16.28
CA ASP A 177 8.26 15.29 -15.54
C ASP A 177 7.62 13.91 -15.35
N TYR A 178 7.75 13.04 -16.36
CA TYR A 178 7.27 11.66 -16.25
C TYR A 178 8.13 10.84 -15.29
N ALA A 179 9.46 10.96 -15.38
CA ALA A 179 10.39 10.33 -14.43
C ALA A 179 10.10 10.77 -12.99
N PHE A 180 9.88 12.06 -12.78
CA PHE A 180 9.46 12.59 -11.48
C PHE A 180 8.16 11.96 -11.00
N TYR A 181 7.13 11.86 -11.87
CA TYR A 181 5.85 11.25 -11.49
C TYR A 181 6.02 9.80 -11.06
N VAL A 182 6.70 8.97 -11.85
CA VAL A 182 6.84 7.53 -11.55
C VAL A 182 7.76 7.29 -10.35
N SER A 183 8.85 8.06 -10.23
CA SER A 183 9.87 7.83 -9.21
C SER A 183 9.65 8.57 -7.89
N PHE A 184 8.66 9.46 -7.78
CA PHE A 184 8.49 10.33 -6.62
C PHE A 184 8.49 9.54 -5.30
N PHE A 185 9.55 9.70 -4.52
CA PHE A 185 9.89 8.82 -3.40
C PHE A 185 8.80 8.63 -2.34
N PRO A 186 7.87 9.58 -2.05
CA PRO A 186 6.84 9.34 -1.06
C PRO A 186 5.85 8.24 -1.48
N GLN A 187 5.60 8.07 -2.78
CA GLN A 187 4.67 7.06 -3.28
C GLN A 187 5.34 5.78 -3.78
N LEU A 188 6.64 5.85 -4.13
CA LEU A 188 7.35 4.86 -4.95
C LEU A 188 7.36 3.46 -4.35
N VAL A 189 7.52 3.33 -3.04
CA VAL A 189 7.75 2.05 -2.38
C VAL A 189 6.45 1.40 -1.90
N ALA A 190 5.64 2.13 -1.15
CA ALA A 190 4.37 1.64 -0.59
C ALA A 190 3.39 2.78 -0.25
N GLY A 191 3.55 3.94 -0.88
CA GLY A 191 2.61 5.05 -0.77
C GLY A 191 1.29 4.75 -1.50
N PRO A 192 0.32 5.67 -1.47
CA PRO A 192 -0.87 5.55 -2.30
C PRO A 192 -0.51 5.41 -3.78
N ILE A 193 -1.21 4.56 -4.53
CA ILE A 193 -1.07 4.45 -5.99
C ILE A 193 -1.70 5.69 -6.62
N VAL A 194 -0.86 6.72 -6.84
CA VAL A 194 -1.31 8.02 -7.38
C VAL A 194 -1.37 7.95 -8.90
N ARG A 195 -2.44 8.46 -9.50
CA ARG A 195 -2.63 8.45 -10.95
C ARG A 195 -2.02 9.70 -11.58
N ALA A 196 -1.50 9.54 -12.79
CA ALA A 196 -0.90 10.66 -13.52
C ALA A 196 -1.90 11.81 -13.74
N ARG A 197 -3.17 11.51 -14.02
CA ARG A 197 -4.21 12.53 -14.21
C ARG A 197 -4.43 13.43 -12.97
N ASP A 198 -4.18 12.90 -11.76
CA ASP A 198 -4.35 13.65 -10.51
C ASP A 198 -3.05 14.34 -10.08
N PHE A 199 -1.89 13.79 -10.46
CA PHE A 199 -0.58 14.26 -10.05
C PHE A 199 0.09 15.19 -11.08
N ALA A 200 0.05 14.86 -12.36
CA ALA A 200 0.71 15.62 -13.42
C ALA A 200 0.37 17.11 -13.41
N PRO A 201 -0.90 17.51 -13.18
CA PRO A 201 -1.24 18.94 -13.10
C PRO A 201 -0.58 19.69 -11.95
N GLN A 202 0.03 19.00 -10.97
CA GLN A 202 0.67 19.61 -9.81
C GLN A 202 2.17 19.85 -10.02
N ILE A 203 2.82 19.16 -10.97
CA ILE A 203 4.29 19.10 -11.13
C ILE A 203 4.89 20.49 -11.40
N ARG A 204 4.31 21.22 -12.37
CA ARG A 204 4.81 22.55 -12.80
C ARG A 204 3.98 23.71 -12.23
N LYS A 205 3.30 23.50 -11.11
CA LYS A 205 2.64 24.59 -10.39
C LYS A 205 3.64 25.31 -9.46
N PRO A 206 3.44 26.61 -9.23
CA PRO A 206 4.15 27.32 -8.18
C PRO A 206 3.98 26.63 -6.84
N LEU A 207 5.04 26.58 -6.06
CA LEU A 207 5.01 25.99 -4.73
C LEU A 207 4.22 26.89 -3.78
N VAL A 208 3.00 26.50 -3.46
CA VAL A 208 2.15 27.22 -2.50
C VAL A 208 1.87 26.31 -1.32
N ILE A 209 2.56 26.54 -0.21
CA ILE A 209 2.38 25.81 1.03
C ILE A 209 1.84 26.76 2.08
N ASN A 210 0.64 26.46 2.58
CA ASN A 210 0.01 27.23 3.65
C ASN A 210 0.13 26.53 5.00
N ASN A 211 -0.12 27.26 6.09
CA ASN A 211 0.00 26.74 7.46
C ASN A 211 -0.85 25.48 7.70
N ARG A 212 -2.00 25.35 7.02
CA ARG A 212 -2.85 24.16 7.14
C ARG A 212 -2.20 22.93 6.48
N MET A 213 -1.50 23.10 5.35
CA MET A 213 -0.76 22.01 4.71
C MET A 213 0.42 21.58 5.57
N ILE A 214 1.15 22.53 6.18
CA ILE A 214 2.24 22.22 7.12
C ILE A 214 1.69 21.46 8.31
N ALA A 215 0.62 21.96 8.94
CA ALA A 215 -0.01 21.32 10.09
C ALA A 215 -0.49 19.91 9.79
N MET A 216 -1.18 19.71 8.66
CA MET A 216 -1.63 18.40 8.22
C MET A 216 -0.45 17.48 7.88
N GLY A 217 0.57 18.00 7.19
CA GLY A 217 1.76 17.23 6.84
C GLY A 217 2.50 16.71 8.07
N VAL A 218 2.79 17.59 9.04
CA VAL A 218 3.44 17.19 10.30
C VAL A 218 2.56 16.26 11.12
N TYR A 219 1.26 16.55 11.24
CA TYR A 219 0.29 15.67 11.93
C TYR A 219 0.33 14.25 11.35
N LEU A 220 0.25 14.10 10.02
CA LEU A 220 0.25 12.79 9.37
C LEU A 220 1.60 12.07 9.53
N ILE A 221 2.73 12.79 9.50
CA ILE A 221 4.04 12.18 9.75
C ILE A 221 4.14 11.67 11.19
N VAL A 222 3.72 12.47 12.17
CA VAL A 222 3.77 12.10 13.60
C VAL A 222 2.86 10.90 13.88
N ILE A 223 1.62 10.94 13.41
CA ILE A 223 0.67 9.83 13.60
C ILE A 223 1.12 8.59 12.81
N GLY A 224 1.66 8.77 11.60
CA GLY A 224 2.18 7.67 10.79
C GLY A 224 3.36 6.97 11.45
N LEU A 225 4.33 7.73 11.97
CA LEU A 225 5.45 7.21 12.75
C LEU A 225 4.97 6.47 14.02
N PHE A 226 4.02 7.04 14.74
CA PHE A 226 3.45 6.41 15.93
C PHE A 226 2.74 5.10 15.60
N LYS A 227 1.89 5.08 14.57
CA LYS A 227 1.22 3.86 14.10
C LYS A 227 2.22 2.77 13.71
N LYS A 228 3.23 3.12 12.87
CA LYS A 228 4.21 2.14 12.36
C LYS A 228 5.13 1.66 13.47
N ALA A 229 5.87 2.56 14.10
CA ALA A 229 6.99 2.17 14.96
C ALA A 229 6.56 1.86 16.40
N VAL A 230 5.48 2.50 16.91
CA VAL A 230 5.06 2.28 18.31
C VAL A 230 3.95 1.22 18.40
N ILE A 231 2.93 1.27 17.54
CA ILE A 231 1.84 0.30 17.61
C ILE A 231 2.19 -0.97 16.84
N SER A 232 2.41 -0.86 15.53
CA SER A 232 2.56 -2.02 14.65
C SER A 232 3.77 -2.87 15.00
N ASP A 233 4.96 -2.28 15.02
CA ASP A 233 6.20 -3.04 15.23
C ASP A 233 6.27 -3.65 16.64
N TYR A 234 5.78 -2.92 17.66
CA TYR A 234 5.76 -3.47 19.01
C TYR A 234 4.82 -4.67 19.16
N ILE A 235 3.60 -4.59 18.58
CA ILE A 235 2.63 -5.69 18.60
C ILE A 235 3.18 -6.91 17.84
N SER A 236 3.82 -6.67 16.68
CA SER A 236 4.44 -7.70 15.84
C SER A 236 5.45 -8.52 16.62
N ILE A 237 6.53 -7.89 17.04
CA ILE A 237 7.69 -8.57 17.64
C ILE A 237 7.36 -9.23 18.97
N ASN A 238 6.54 -8.56 19.78
CA ASN A 238 6.31 -9.02 21.15
C ASN A 238 5.23 -10.11 21.27
N PHE A 239 4.31 -10.22 20.28
CA PHE A 239 3.22 -11.17 20.41
C PHE A 239 2.81 -11.82 19.08
N VAL A 240 2.46 -11.04 18.05
CA VAL A 240 1.79 -11.58 16.86
C VAL A 240 2.69 -12.55 16.09
N ASP A 241 3.94 -12.17 15.83
CA ASP A 241 4.86 -13.02 15.05
C ASP A 241 5.11 -14.34 15.77
N ARG A 242 5.23 -14.31 17.10
CA ARG A 242 5.42 -15.54 17.92
C ARG A 242 4.25 -16.51 17.79
N VAL A 243 3.00 -15.99 17.78
CA VAL A 243 1.79 -16.81 17.65
C VAL A 243 1.67 -17.37 16.22
N PHE A 244 1.89 -16.56 15.20
CA PHE A 244 1.77 -17.00 13.80
C PHE A 244 2.89 -17.92 13.35
N ASP A 245 4.11 -17.78 13.90
CA ASP A 245 5.23 -18.64 13.55
C ASP A 245 5.09 -20.05 14.14
N ASN A 246 4.38 -20.19 15.27
CA ASN A 246 4.16 -21.48 15.95
C ASN A 246 2.76 -21.59 16.58
N PRO A 247 1.67 -21.63 15.80
CA PRO A 247 0.30 -21.60 16.34
C PRO A 247 0.01 -22.75 17.31
N LEU A 248 0.60 -23.93 17.10
CA LEU A 248 0.39 -25.11 17.93
C LEU A 248 0.96 -25.02 19.36
N ARG A 249 1.87 -24.05 19.61
CA ARG A 249 2.43 -23.78 20.95
C ARG A 249 1.52 -22.90 21.80
N TYR A 250 0.51 -22.29 21.20
CA TYR A 250 -0.40 -21.36 21.85
C TYR A 250 -1.80 -21.96 21.91
N THR A 251 -2.54 -21.62 22.95
CA THR A 251 -3.96 -22.02 23.10
C THR A 251 -4.83 -21.31 22.06
N GLY A 252 -6.06 -21.78 21.87
CA GLY A 252 -6.99 -21.17 20.92
C GLY A 252 -7.32 -19.70 21.25
N VAL A 253 -7.39 -19.34 22.55
CA VAL A 253 -7.63 -17.97 22.97
C VAL A 253 -6.43 -17.05 22.63
N GLU A 254 -5.20 -17.56 22.80
CA GLU A 254 -4.00 -16.81 22.41
C GLU A 254 -3.89 -16.63 20.88
N ASN A 255 -4.24 -17.68 20.11
CA ASN A 255 -4.33 -17.60 18.66
C ASN A 255 -5.38 -16.57 18.21
N LEU A 256 -6.54 -16.51 18.87
CA LEU A 256 -7.57 -15.49 18.60
C LEU A 256 -7.05 -14.07 18.92
N PHE A 257 -6.37 -13.89 20.05
CA PHE A 257 -5.75 -12.61 20.41
C PHE A 257 -4.64 -12.22 19.43
N GLY A 258 -3.82 -13.19 19.00
CA GLY A 258 -2.82 -12.98 17.94
C GLY A 258 -3.45 -12.50 16.64
N LEU A 259 -4.56 -13.08 16.22
CA LEU A 259 -5.30 -12.68 15.02
C LEU A 259 -5.89 -11.27 15.13
N ILE A 260 -6.46 -10.90 16.28
CA ILE A 260 -6.96 -9.53 16.53
C ILE A 260 -5.78 -8.54 16.56
N GLY A 261 -4.67 -8.93 17.21
CA GLY A 261 -3.42 -8.15 17.21
C GLY A 261 -2.89 -7.92 15.80
N TYR A 262 -2.90 -8.97 14.95
CA TYR A 262 -2.48 -8.86 13.55
C TYR A 262 -3.34 -7.90 12.74
N ALA A 263 -4.65 -7.88 12.95
CA ALA A 263 -5.51 -6.91 12.27
C ALA A 263 -5.11 -5.46 12.58
N MET A 264 -4.78 -5.18 13.84
CA MET A 264 -4.30 -3.85 14.25
C MET A 264 -2.88 -3.57 13.75
N GLN A 265 -1.98 -4.56 13.83
CA GLN A 265 -0.62 -4.48 13.28
C GLN A 265 -0.66 -4.13 11.80
N LEU A 266 -1.34 -4.91 10.96
CA LEU A 266 -1.42 -4.70 9.51
C LEU A 266 -2.04 -3.34 9.15
N TYR A 267 -3.09 -2.94 9.88
CA TYR A 267 -3.70 -1.62 9.68
C TYR A 267 -2.73 -0.49 10.04
N CYS A 268 -2.08 -0.56 11.19
CA CYS A 268 -1.17 0.49 11.64
C CYS A 268 0.11 0.55 10.82
N ASP A 269 0.65 -0.59 10.38
CA ASP A 269 1.80 -0.66 9.49
C ASP A 269 1.51 0.08 8.17
N PHE A 270 0.46 -0.32 7.49
CA PHE A 270 0.19 0.21 6.16
C PHE A 270 -0.46 1.61 6.18
N SER A 271 -1.40 1.87 7.10
CA SER A 271 -1.94 3.22 7.22
C SER A 271 -0.90 4.21 7.73
N GLY A 272 -0.01 3.78 8.63
CA GLY A 272 1.09 4.62 9.11
C GLY A 272 2.06 5.00 8.00
N TYR A 273 2.46 4.05 7.15
CA TYR A 273 3.28 4.34 5.98
C TYR A 273 2.58 5.28 4.99
N SER A 274 1.30 5.04 4.71
CA SER A 274 0.49 5.90 3.83
C SER A 274 0.34 7.32 4.40
N ASP A 275 0.13 7.46 5.70
CA ASP A 275 0.02 8.76 6.36
C ASP A 275 1.35 9.55 6.26
N MET A 276 2.49 8.89 6.52
CA MET A 276 3.81 9.50 6.32
C MET A 276 4.03 9.95 4.87
N ALA A 277 3.69 9.10 3.90
CA ALA A 277 3.82 9.41 2.47
C ALA A 277 2.98 10.64 2.08
N ILE A 278 1.72 10.70 2.51
CA ILE A 278 0.82 11.84 2.28
C ILE A 278 1.35 13.09 2.98
N GLY A 279 1.81 12.94 4.24
CA GLY A 279 2.37 14.04 5.02
C GLY A 279 3.61 14.65 4.38
N ILE A 280 4.56 13.83 3.94
CA ILE A 280 5.76 14.24 3.21
C ILE A 280 5.38 14.96 1.91
N ALA A 281 4.47 14.39 1.12
CA ALA A 281 4.00 15.00 -0.11
C ALA A 281 3.37 16.38 0.14
N LEU A 282 2.57 16.55 1.20
CA LEU A 282 1.99 17.84 1.59
C LEU A 282 3.05 18.88 1.95
N LEU A 283 4.11 18.49 2.68
CA LEU A 283 5.23 19.40 2.99
C LEU A 283 6.01 19.82 1.74
N LEU A 284 5.98 19.00 0.69
CA LEU A 284 6.56 19.32 -0.62
C LEU A 284 5.57 20.03 -1.57
N GLY A 285 4.37 20.35 -1.11
CA GLY A 285 3.34 21.06 -1.88
C GLY A 285 2.48 20.17 -2.77
N PHE A 286 2.60 18.83 -2.68
CA PHE A 286 1.82 17.86 -3.46
C PHE A 286 0.70 17.27 -2.63
N ARG A 287 -0.42 16.96 -3.27
CA ARG A 287 -1.58 16.34 -2.65
C ARG A 287 -1.78 14.93 -3.18
N PHE A 288 -1.82 13.97 -2.27
CA PHE A 288 -2.13 12.57 -2.54
C PHE A 288 -3.54 12.22 -2.09
N PRO A 289 -4.17 11.19 -2.70
CA PRO A 289 -5.42 10.63 -2.20
C PRO A 289 -5.19 9.90 -0.87
N ILE A 290 -6.23 9.88 -0.02
CA ILE A 290 -6.22 9.04 1.19
C ILE A 290 -6.27 7.56 0.80
N ASN A 291 -5.58 6.72 1.57
CA ASN A 291 -5.52 5.28 1.32
C ASN A 291 -6.36 4.46 2.31
N PHE A 292 -6.67 5.02 3.48
CA PHE A 292 -7.49 4.39 4.52
C PHE A 292 -8.54 5.36 5.07
N ASN A 293 -9.74 4.82 5.35
CA ASN A 293 -10.83 5.58 5.97
C ASN A 293 -11.57 4.71 6.99
N ALA A 294 -10.95 4.47 8.14
CA ALA A 294 -11.50 3.67 9.24
C ALA A 294 -12.14 2.34 8.75
N PRO A 295 -11.35 1.39 8.19
CA PRO A 295 -11.86 0.20 7.52
C PRO A 295 -12.63 -0.77 8.43
N PHE A 296 -12.31 -0.85 9.70
CA PHE A 296 -13.02 -1.74 10.64
C PHE A 296 -14.40 -1.20 11.08
N LYS A 297 -14.81 -0.03 10.60
CA LYS A 297 -16.18 0.49 10.70
C LYS A 297 -17.09 0.03 9.55
N ALA A 298 -16.57 -0.76 8.63
CA ALA A 298 -17.31 -1.23 7.47
C ALA A 298 -18.47 -2.15 7.86
N ASP A 299 -19.65 -1.91 7.33
CA ASP A 299 -20.86 -2.72 7.55
C ASP A 299 -21.08 -3.79 6.46
N SER A 300 -20.13 -3.92 5.55
CA SER A 300 -20.14 -4.93 4.48
C SER A 300 -18.76 -5.07 3.84
N VAL A 301 -18.52 -6.21 3.20
CA VAL A 301 -17.27 -6.47 2.47
C VAL A 301 -17.02 -5.40 1.38
N SER A 302 -18.07 -4.94 0.70
CA SER A 302 -17.94 -3.86 -0.29
C SER A 302 -17.61 -2.51 0.35
N ASP A 303 -18.13 -2.21 1.56
CA ASP A 303 -17.77 -0.99 2.30
C ASP A 303 -16.34 -1.08 2.85
N PHE A 304 -15.89 -2.29 3.25
CA PHE A 304 -14.51 -2.52 3.66
C PHE A 304 -13.52 -2.10 2.55
N TRP A 305 -13.71 -2.52 1.30
CA TRP A 305 -12.85 -2.15 0.17
C TRP A 305 -12.96 -0.67 -0.25
N ARG A 306 -14.01 0.04 0.14
CA ARG A 306 -14.10 1.50 0.00
C ARG A 306 -13.28 2.25 1.04
N ARG A 307 -12.83 1.57 2.09
CA ARG A 307 -12.13 2.13 3.26
C ARG A 307 -10.71 1.60 3.42
N TRP A 308 -10.43 0.43 2.89
CA TRP A 308 -9.14 -0.26 2.92
C TRP A 308 -8.45 -0.12 1.58
N HIS A 309 -7.17 0.32 1.59
CA HIS A 309 -6.31 0.44 0.40
C HIS A 309 -7.05 1.07 -0.80
N ILE A 310 -7.60 2.26 -0.58
CA ILE A 310 -8.54 2.94 -1.48
C ILE A 310 -7.91 3.16 -2.86
N SER A 311 -6.61 3.51 -2.90
CA SER A 311 -5.88 3.73 -4.15
C SER A 311 -5.81 2.47 -5.01
N LEU A 312 -5.50 1.30 -4.42
CA LEU A 312 -5.52 0.01 -5.10
C LEU A 312 -6.94 -0.38 -5.53
N SER A 313 -7.91 -0.31 -4.61
CA SER A 313 -9.29 -0.68 -4.89
C SER A 313 -9.88 0.12 -6.04
N SER A 314 -9.58 1.43 -6.11
CA SER A 314 -9.99 2.29 -7.21
C SER A 314 -9.25 1.96 -8.50
N TRP A 315 -7.94 1.63 -8.43
CA TRP A 315 -7.15 1.25 -9.58
C TRP A 315 -7.70 -0.04 -10.23
N ILE A 316 -7.89 -1.09 -9.43
CA ILE A 316 -8.41 -2.38 -9.91
C ILE A 316 -9.83 -2.22 -10.47
N ARG A 317 -10.68 -1.39 -9.84
CA ARG A 317 -12.01 -1.07 -10.38
C ARG A 317 -11.92 -0.45 -11.77
N ASP A 318 -11.06 0.56 -11.96
CA ASP A 318 -11.06 1.38 -13.18
C ASP A 318 -10.33 0.71 -14.35
N TYR A 319 -9.27 -0.05 -14.06
CA TYR A 319 -8.44 -0.67 -15.10
C TYR A 319 -8.73 -2.16 -15.31
N VAL A 320 -9.29 -2.87 -14.34
CA VAL A 320 -9.66 -4.29 -14.48
C VAL A 320 -11.18 -4.45 -14.58
N TYR A 321 -11.91 -4.12 -13.53
CA TYR A 321 -13.36 -4.38 -13.47
C TYR A 321 -14.15 -3.70 -14.59
N ILE A 322 -13.92 -2.41 -14.82
CA ILE A 322 -14.59 -1.65 -15.88
C ILE A 322 -14.17 -2.16 -17.27
N SER A 323 -12.91 -2.53 -17.47
CA SER A 323 -12.41 -3.08 -18.74
C SER A 323 -13.02 -4.45 -19.07
N LEU A 324 -13.37 -5.27 -18.06
CA LEU A 324 -14.13 -6.53 -18.24
C LEU A 324 -15.63 -6.31 -18.56
N GLY A 325 -16.09 -5.06 -18.60
CA GLY A 325 -17.46 -4.67 -18.85
C GLY A 325 -18.22 -4.19 -17.61
N GLY A 326 -17.63 -4.25 -16.44
CA GLY A 326 -18.24 -3.77 -15.19
C GLY A 326 -19.58 -4.44 -14.89
N ASN A 327 -20.60 -3.63 -14.62
CA ASN A 327 -21.98 -4.07 -14.33
C ASN A 327 -22.96 -3.89 -15.52
N ARG A 328 -22.44 -3.68 -16.74
CA ARG A 328 -23.27 -3.32 -17.90
C ARG A 328 -23.84 -4.52 -18.66
N LYS A 329 -23.37 -5.74 -18.39
CA LYS A 329 -23.67 -6.96 -19.15
C LYS A 329 -24.48 -8.00 -18.36
N GLY A 330 -25.37 -7.54 -17.47
CA GLY A 330 -26.22 -8.40 -16.65
C GLY A 330 -25.55 -8.89 -15.35
N ASP A 331 -26.35 -9.52 -14.48
CA ASP A 331 -25.93 -9.85 -13.12
C ASP A 331 -24.88 -10.99 -13.05
N LEU A 332 -25.03 -12.04 -13.83
CA LEU A 332 -24.06 -13.14 -13.88
C LEU A 332 -22.68 -12.66 -14.31
N ARG A 333 -22.62 -11.83 -15.38
CA ARG A 333 -21.36 -11.24 -15.84
C ARG A 333 -20.78 -10.27 -14.80
N THR A 334 -21.62 -9.54 -14.09
CA THR A 334 -21.18 -8.68 -12.99
C THR A 334 -20.55 -9.48 -11.86
N CYS A 335 -21.17 -10.59 -11.44
CA CYS A 335 -20.64 -11.48 -10.43
C CYS A 335 -19.29 -12.09 -10.85
N PHE A 336 -19.20 -12.56 -12.10
CA PHE A 336 -17.95 -13.05 -12.67
C PHE A 336 -16.85 -11.97 -12.67
N ASN A 337 -17.18 -10.74 -13.11
CA ASN A 337 -16.21 -9.64 -13.13
C ASN A 337 -15.73 -9.29 -11.72
N ILE A 338 -16.63 -9.28 -10.72
CA ILE A 338 -16.27 -9.04 -9.31
C ILE A 338 -15.29 -10.14 -8.83
N PHE A 339 -15.65 -11.41 -9.07
CA PHE A 339 -14.84 -12.55 -8.63
C PHE A 339 -13.43 -12.53 -9.23
N ILE A 340 -13.32 -12.40 -10.55
CA ILE A 340 -12.03 -12.32 -11.24
C ILE A 340 -11.21 -11.11 -10.80
N THR A 341 -11.87 -9.95 -10.60
CA THR A 341 -11.20 -8.74 -10.12
C THR A 341 -10.57 -8.95 -8.74
N MET A 342 -11.27 -9.60 -7.82
CA MET A 342 -10.75 -9.89 -6.48
C MET A 342 -9.68 -10.98 -6.49
N LEU A 343 -9.81 -11.98 -7.37
CA LEU A 343 -8.80 -13.02 -7.57
C LEU A 343 -7.48 -12.40 -8.04
N LEU A 344 -7.53 -11.49 -9.02
CA LEU A 344 -6.35 -10.75 -9.49
C LEU A 344 -5.79 -9.81 -8.41
N ALA A 345 -6.66 -9.22 -7.57
CA ALA A 345 -6.21 -8.44 -6.41
C ALA A 345 -5.43 -9.30 -5.41
N GLY A 346 -5.90 -10.52 -5.14
CA GLY A 346 -5.18 -11.48 -4.30
C GLY A 346 -3.83 -11.85 -4.90
N LEU A 347 -3.80 -12.24 -6.16
CA LEU A 347 -2.56 -12.58 -6.86
C LEU A 347 -1.56 -11.41 -6.86
N TRP A 348 -2.04 -10.16 -6.96
CA TRP A 348 -1.18 -8.98 -6.91
C TRP A 348 -0.42 -8.86 -5.56
N HIS A 349 -1.03 -9.28 -4.44
CA HIS A 349 -0.37 -9.22 -3.13
C HIS A 349 0.84 -10.16 -3.05
N GLY A 350 0.75 -11.37 -3.58
CA GLY A 350 1.88 -12.30 -3.49
C GLY A 350 1.74 -13.54 -4.37
N ALA A 351 2.88 -14.17 -4.60
CA ALA A 351 3.02 -15.36 -5.42
C ALA A 351 2.85 -16.65 -4.57
N SER A 352 1.68 -16.80 -3.95
CA SER A 352 1.31 -18.03 -3.20
C SER A 352 -0.16 -18.35 -3.32
N TRP A 353 -0.52 -19.61 -3.06
CA TRP A 353 -1.90 -20.07 -3.06
C TRP A 353 -2.74 -19.39 -1.97
N ASN A 354 -2.14 -18.98 -0.84
CA ASN A 354 -2.84 -18.26 0.20
C ASN A 354 -3.41 -16.93 -0.31
N PHE A 355 -2.67 -16.19 -1.13
CA PHE A 355 -3.15 -14.95 -1.74
C PHE A 355 -4.24 -15.19 -2.79
N VAL A 356 -4.14 -16.30 -3.55
CA VAL A 356 -5.19 -16.71 -4.51
C VAL A 356 -6.48 -17.03 -3.76
N ILE A 357 -6.38 -17.83 -2.68
CA ILE A 357 -7.53 -18.19 -1.81
C ILE A 357 -8.11 -16.95 -1.13
N TRP A 358 -7.26 -16.06 -0.63
CA TRP A 358 -7.67 -14.80 -0.03
C TRP A 358 -8.48 -13.94 -1.02
N GLY A 359 -8.01 -13.80 -2.26
CA GLY A 359 -8.73 -13.10 -3.31
C GLY A 359 -10.07 -13.77 -3.66
N ALA A 360 -10.09 -15.11 -3.74
CA ALA A 360 -11.30 -15.89 -3.98
C ALA A 360 -12.34 -15.71 -2.87
N LEU A 361 -11.92 -15.73 -1.59
CA LEU A 361 -12.79 -15.49 -0.44
C LEU A 361 -13.46 -14.12 -0.50
N PHE A 362 -12.70 -13.06 -0.77
CA PHE A 362 -13.26 -11.73 -0.96
C PHE A 362 -14.17 -11.62 -2.18
N GLY A 363 -13.80 -12.28 -3.28
CA GLY A 363 -14.61 -12.34 -4.49
C GLY A 363 -15.95 -13.01 -4.24
N LEU A 364 -15.95 -14.19 -3.62
CA LEU A 364 -17.16 -14.94 -3.25
C LEU A 364 -18.02 -14.15 -2.26
N ALA A 365 -17.43 -13.59 -1.21
CA ALA A 365 -18.17 -12.81 -0.21
C ALA A 365 -18.86 -11.59 -0.83
N GLN A 366 -18.21 -10.89 -1.77
CA GLN A 366 -18.83 -9.76 -2.47
C GLN A 366 -19.98 -10.22 -3.40
N VAL A 367 -19.80 -11.34 -4.10
CA VAL A 367 -20.83 -11.92 -4.98
C VAL A 367 -22.04 -12.35 -4.14
N VAL A 368 -21.82 -13.10 -3.06
CA VAL A 368 -22.90 -13.55 -2.15
C VAL A 368 -23.61 -12.35 -1.53
N HIS A 369 -22.87 -11.40 -0.98
CA HIS A 369 -23.45 -10.19 -0.38
C HIS A 369 -24.27 -9.39 -1.41
N ARG A 370 -23.77 -9.22 -2.65
CA ARG A 370 -24.49 -8.55 -3.72
C ARG A 370 -25.78 -9.29 -4.06
N THR A 371 -25.70 -10.60 -4.31
CA THR A 371 -26.85 -11.43 -4.71
C THR A 371 -27.92 -11.42 -3.61
N PHE A 372 -27.51 -11.62 -2.36
CA PHE A 372 -28.42 -11.59 -1.20
C PHE A 372 -29.12 -10.23 -1.08
N ARG A 373 -28.36 -9.15 -1.17
CA ARG A 373 -28.88 -7.79 -0.99
C ARG A 373 -29.79 -7.34 -2.12
N VAL A 374 -29.43 -7.60 -3.38
CA VAL A 374 -30.17 -7.14 -4.55
C VAL A 374 -31.32 -8.07 -4.87
N ASN A 375 -31.09 -9.40 -4.88
CA ASN A 375 -32.07 -10.37 -5.41
C ASN A 375 -33.00 -10.92 -4.31
N ILE A 376 -32.55 -10.96 -3.03
CA ILE A 376 -33.36 -11.51 -1.93
C ILE A 376 -33.99 -10.40 -1.10
N LEU A 377 -33.18 -9.40 -0.68
CA LEU A 377 -33.69 -8.31 0.15
C LEU A 377 -34.29 -7.15 -0.63
N HIS A 378 -34.11 -7.12 -1.96
CA HIS A 378 -34.53 -6.04 -2.86
C HIS A 378 -34.11 -4.64 -2.36
N HIS A 379 -32.99 -4.56 -1.65
CA HIS A 379 -32.49 -3.30 -1.13
C HIS A 379 -31.79 -2.48 -2.22
N ASP A 380 -31.99 -1.16 -2.19
CA ASP A 380 -31.25 -0.24 -3.05
C ASP A 380 -29.73 -0.35 -2.79
N ARG A 381 -28.94 -0.04 -3.82
CA ARG A 381 -27.46 -0.03 -3.77
C ARG A 381 -26.88 0.91 -2.70
N HIS A 382 -27.64 1.90 -2.28
CA HIS A 382 -27.26 2.90 -1.27
C HIS A 382 -27.79 2.61 0.13
N TYR A 383 -28.52 1.52 0.33
CA TYR A 383 -29.02 1.14 1.65
C TYR A 383 -27.87 0.98 2.64
N ARG A 384 -27.99 1.59 3.80
CA ARG A 384 -27.09 1.42 4.94
C ARG A 384 -27.88 0.93 6.14
N SER A 385 -27.37 -0.12 6.79
CA SER A 385 -27.93 -0.60 8.05
C SER A 385 -27.82 0.45 9.15
N GLN A 386 -28.81 0.50 10.07
CA GLN A 386 -28.83 1.44 11.19
C GLN A 386 -29.06 0.70 12.51
N GLY A 387 -28.73 1.35 13.63
CA GLY A 387 -28.95 0.82 14.97
C GLY A 387 -28.29 -0.54 15.20
N VAL A 388 -29.01 -1.45 15.83
CA VAL A 388 -28.54 -2.81 16.20
C VAL A 388 -28.16 -3.64 14.96
N LYS A 389 -28.89 -3.48 13.83
CA LYS A 389 -28.56 -4.16 12.58
C LYS A 389 -27.17 -3.76 12.07
N ARG A 390 -26.82 -2.49 12.22
CA ARG A 390 -25.49 -2.01 11.83
C ARG A 390 -24.40 -2.61 12.72
N PHE A 391 -24.63 -2.72 14.03
CA PHE A 391 -23.67 -3.35 14.93
C PHE A 391 -23.34 -4.77 14.48
N PHE A 392 -24.34 -5.61 14.23
CA PHE A 392 -24.10 -6.97 13.74
C PHE A 392 -23.50 -7.04 12.34
N ALA A 393 -23.84 -6.10 11.45
CA ALA A 393 -23.25 -6.01 10.13
C ALA A 393 -21.75 -5.66 10.20
N VAL A 394 -21.36 -4.71 11.07
CA VAL A 394 -19.96 -4.36 11.30
C VAL A 394 -19.21 -5.52 11.95
N LEU A 395 -19.80 -6.15 12.97
CA LEU A 395 -19.18 -7.29 13.67
C LEU A 395 -18.96 -8.47 12.71
N SER A 396 -19.98 -8.86 11.93
CA SER A 396 -19.85 -9.96 10.97
C SER A 396 -18.83 -9.66 9.86
N THR A 397 -18.79 -8.42 9.37
CA THR A 397 -17.77 -7.98 8.40
C THR A 397 -16.38 -8.05 9.02
N PHE A 398 -16.21 -7.60 10.25
CA PHE A 398 -14.93 -7.63 10.94
C PHE A 398 -14.45 -9.08 11.19
N VAL A 399 -15.32 -9.98 11.64
CA VAL A 399 -14.99 -11.40 11.82
C VAL A 399 -14.58 -12.04 10.49
N PHE A 400 -15.30 -11.74 9.40
CA PHE A 400 -14.91 -12.21 8.08
C PHE A 400 -13.52 -11.67 7.66
N VAL A 401 -13.26 -10.39 7.89
CA VAL A 401 -11.95 -9.76 7.61
C VAL A 401 -10.85 -10.41 8.45
N LEU A 402 -11.08 -10.68 9.73
CA LEU A 402 -10.12 -11.42 10.58
C LEU A 402 -9.79 -12.79 9.98
N PHE A 403 -10.81 -13.55 9.57
CA PHE A 403 -10.58 -14.85 8.92
C PHE A 403 -9.73 -14.71 7.65
N THR A 404 -10.03 -13.72 6.81
CA THR A 404 -9.21 -13.48 5.60
C THR A 404 -7.78 -13.03 5.93
N PHE A 405 -7.58 -12.27 6.99
CA PHE A 405 -6.26 -11.87 7.45
C PHE A 405 -5.44 -13.06 8.00
N MET A 406 -6.09 -14.04 8.62
CA MET A 406 -5.44 -15.30 9.01
C MET A 406 -4.89 -16.03 7.77
N VAL A 407 -5.67 -16.13 6.69
CA VAL A 407 -5.20 -16.71 5.41
C VAL A 407 -4.07 -15.89 4.80
N PHE A 408 -4.15 -14.56 4.89
CA PHE A 408 -3.16 -13.64 4.32
C PHE A 408 -1.79 -13.72 5.00
N ARG A 409 -1.73 -13.87 6.33
CA ARG A 409 -0.48 -13.82 7.13
C ARG A 409 0.28 -15.13 7.15
N ASN A 410 -0.43 -16.25 7.14
CA ASN A 410 0.22 -17.56 7.20
C ASN A 410 1.01 -17.84 5.92
N ALA A 411 2.17 -18.46 6.06
CA ALA A 411 3.03 -18.81 4.92
C ALA A 411 2.35 -19.84 4.00
N ASP A 412 1.58 -20.76 4.57
CA ASP A 412 0.86 -21.81 3.88
C ASP A 412 -0.52 -22.10 4.53
N MET A 413 -1.30 -22.96 3.90
CA MET A 413 -2.62 -23.34 4.41
C MET A 413 -2.55 -24.24 5.65
N GLN A 414 -1.42 -24.90 5.92
CA GLN A 414 -1.25 -25.70 7.13
C GLN A 414 -1.27 -24.81 8.38
N GLY A 415 -0.59 -23.66 8.36
CA GLY A 415 -0.64 -22.69 9.47
C GLY A 415 -2.05 -22.17 9.74
N VAL A 416 -2.87 -21.99 8.69
CA VAL A 416 -4.30 -21.63 8.86
C VAL A 416 -5.08 -22.76 9.55
N VAL A 417 -4.88 -24.01 9.12
CA VAL A 417 -5.51 -25.18 9.72
C VAL A 417 -5.09 -25.36 11.18
N ASP A 418 -3.82 -25.16 11.49
CA ASP A 418 -3.27 -25.26 12.84
C ASP A 418 -3.89 -24.21 13.77
N MET A 419 -3.98 -22.95 13.34
CA MET A 419 -4.65 -21.89 14.11
C MET A 419 -6.13 -22.22 14.36
N LEU A 420 -6.86 -22.66 13.33
CA LEU A 420 -8.27 -23.04 13.47
C LEU A 420 -8.42 -24.25 14.40
N THR A 421 -7.55 -25.24 14.29
CA THR A 421 -7.55 -26.41 15.18
C THR A 421 -7.39 -25.99 16.64
N GLN A 422 -6.42 -25.10 16.94
CA GLN A 422 -6.25 -24.58 18.30
C GLN A 422 -7.49 -23.80 18.77
N MET A 423 -8.04 -22.91 17.93
CA MET A 423 -9.22 -22.12 18.29
C MET A 423 -10.46 -22.95 18.56
N PHE A 424 -10.68 -24.07 17.85
CA PHE A 424 -11.88 -24.87 18.00
C PHE A 424 -11.74 -26.05 18.92
N THR A 425 -10.53 -26.62 19.11
CA THR A 425 -10.33 -27.86 19.90
C THR A 425 -9.58 -27.62 21.20
N LYS A 426 -8.79 -26.55 21.33
CA LYS A 426 -7.94 -26.27 22.51
C LYS A 426 -8.06 -24.79 22.92
N PHE A 427 -9.29 -24.31 23.08
CA PHE A 427 -9.56 -22.88 23.27
C PHE A 427 -8.97 -22.30 24.57
N HIS A 428 -9.14 -23.03 25.70
CA HIS A 428 -8.56 -22.70 27.02
C HIS A 428 -8.77 -21.24 27.47
N PRO A 429 -10.00 -20.78 27.71
CA PRO A 429 -10.31 -19.40 28.08
C PRO A 429 -9.69 -18.97 29.42
N GLU A 430 -9.35 -19.93 30.29
CA GLU A 430 -8.68 -19.71 31.57
C GLU A 430 -7.31 -19.06 31.44
N VAL A 431 -6.64 -19.23 30.30
CA VAL A 431 -5.33 -18.62 30.01
C VAL A 431 -5.46 -17.13 29.62
N ALA A 432 -6.66 -16.65 29.30
CA ALA A 432 -6.88 -15.28 28.78
C ALA A 432 -6.30 -14.19 29.70
N VAL A 433 -6.57 -14.30 31.02
CA VAL A 433 -6.08 -13.30 32.01
C VAL A 433 -4.56 -13.32 32.08
N GLN A 434 -3.95 -14.50 32.11
CA GLN A 434 -2.49 -14.65 32.14
C GLN A 434 -1.85 -14.08 30.85
N CYS A 435 -2.44 -14.35 29.68
CA CYS A 435 -1.98 -13.79 28.42
C CYS A 435 -2.05 -12.25 28.41
N VAL A 436 -3.20 -11.68 28.82
CA VAL A 436 -3.36 -10.21 28.87
C VAL A 436 -2.39 -9.55 29.85
N THR A 437 -2.17 -10.14 31.02
CA THR A 437 -1.22 -9.58 32.00
C THR A 437 0.23 -9.76 31.60
N GLY A 438 0.56 -10.91 30.99
CA GLY A 438 1.92 -11.20 30.50
C GLY A 438 2.34 -10.32 29.30
N TYR A 439 1.38 -9.94 28.47
CA TYR A 439 1.59 -9.06 27.31
C TYR A 439 0.86 -7.72 27.44
N ALA A 440 0.80 -7.17 28.66
CA ALA A 440 -0.04 -6.01 28.99
C ALA A 440 0.11 -4.82 28.01
N TRP A 441 1.33 -4.45 27.66
CA TRP A 441 1.57 -3.34 26.73
C TRP A 441 1.09 -3.63 25.31
N VAL A 442 1.15 -4.88 24.84
CA VAL A 442 0.57 -5.26 23.55
C VAL A 442 -0.93 -5.00 23.56
N PHE A 443 -1.64 -5.47 24.60
CA PHE A 443 -3.09 -5.29 24.73
C PHE A 443 -3.47 -3.82 24.90
N VAL A 444 -2.70 -3.04 25.66
CA VAL A 444 -2.90 -1.58 25.78
C VAL A 444 -2.81 -0.91 24.41
N LEU A 445 -1.81 -1.26 23.59
CA LEU A 445 -1.63 -0.68 22.25
C LEU A 445 -2.71 -1.16 21.27
N VAL A 446 -3.13 -2.43 21.33
CA VAL A 446 -4.25 -2.95 20.52
C VAL A 446 -5.55 -2.20 20.85
N VAL A 447 -5.89 -2.07 22.14
CA VAL A 447 -7.08 -1.34 22.57
C VAL A 447 -7.00 0.15 22.18
N PHE A 448 -5.85 0.79 22.41
CA PHE A 448 -5.62 2.17 21.99
C PHE A 448 -5.80 2.33 20.47
N GLY A 449 -5.27 1.40 19.68
CA GLY A 449 -5.42 1.38 18.23
C GLY A 449 -6.91 1.32 17.82
N PHE A 450 -7.69 0.41 18.41
CA PHE A 450 -9.12 0.33 18.13
C PHE A 450 -9.89 1.58 18.60
N VAL A 451 -9.62 2.09 19.80
CA VAL A 451 -10.26 3.32 20.30
C VAL A 451 -9.96 4.48 19.36
N SER A 452 -8.69 4.70 18.99
CA SER A 452 -8.29 5.76 18.05
C SER A 452 -8.93 5.59 16.67
N HIS A 453 -9.05 4.37 16.19
CA HIS A 453 -9.71 4.05 14.94
C HIS A 453 -11.21 4.42 14.91
N TRP A 454 -11.87 4.38 16.08
CA TRP A 454 -13.29 4.73 16.24
C TRP A 454 -13.54 6.22 16.48
N LEU A 455 -12.50 7.03 16.67
CA LEU A 455 -12.67 8.49 16.82
C LEU A 455 -13.36 9.12 15.59
N PRO A 456 -14.21 10.14 15.80
CA PRO A 456 -14.80 10.91 14.71
C PRO A 456 -13.74 11.70 13.93
N GLN A 457 -13.86 11.80 12.61
CA GLN A 457 -12.95 12.61 11.76
C GLN A 457 -12.91 14.09 12.16
N ALA A 458 -13.93 14.57 12.85
CA ALA A 458 -13.94 15.92 13.41
C ALA A 458 -12.77 16.20 14.37
N TRP A 459 -12.26 15.17 15.06
CA TRP A 459 -11.09 15.31 15.94
C TRP A 459 -9.83 15.62 15.16
N GLU A 460 -9.57 14.90 14.08
CA GLU A 460 -8.46 15.17 13.17
C GLU A 460 -8.54 16.61 12.64
N SER A 461 -9.70 16.99 12.12
CA SER A 461 -9.91 18.34 11.58
C SER A 461 -9.67 19.43 12.62
N ARG A 462 -10.11 19.23 13.88
CA ARG A 462 -9.89 20.16 15.00
C ARG A 462 -8.41 20.22 15.37
N MET A 463 -7.73 19.09 15.47
CA MET A 463 -6.30 19.02 15.79
C MET A 463 -5.47 19.76 14.74
N VAL A 464 -5.73 19.51 13.45
CA VAL A 464 -5.04 20.19 12.36
C VAL A 464 -5.33 21.69 12.35
N ALA A 465 -6.57 22.11 12.64
CA ALA A 465 -6.94 23.52 12.77
C ALA A 465 -6.22 24.19 13.96
N TYR A 466 -6.03 23.48 15.06
CA TYR A 466 -5.25 23.96 16.20
C TYR A 466 -3.76 24.09 15.82
N LEU A 467 -3.17 23.03 15.29
CA LEU A 467 -1.77 22.99 14.87
C LEU A 467 -1.45 24.09 13.84
N SER A 468 -2.36 24.39 12.92
CA SER A 468 -2.14 25.43 11.90
C SER A 468 -1.96 26.85 12.45
N LYS A 469 -2.27 27.05 13.73
CA LYS A 469 -2.06 28.32 14.46
C LYS A 469 -0.82 28.29 15.37
N CYS A 470 -0.19 27.11 15.51
CA CYS A 470 1.00 26.94 16.34
C CYS A 470 2.26 27.45 15.63
N ASN A 471 3.26 27.77 16.44
CA ASN A 471 4.59 28.14 15.94
C ASN A 471 5.45 26.90 15.64
N LEU A 472 6.62 27.11 15.03
CA LEU A 472 7.56 26.05 14.65
C LEU A 472 7.98 25.18 15.85
N LEU A 473 8.12 25.76 17.04
CA LEU A 473 8.55 25.03 18.24
C LEU A 473 7.61 23.86 18.56
N VAL A 474 6.31 24.04 18.41
CA VAL A 474 5.31 22.97 18.65
C VAL A 474 5.52 21.80 17.69
N TYR A 475 5.78 22.06 16.42
CA TYR A 475 6.08 21.01 15.44
C TYR A 475 7.37 20.25 15.75
N VAL A 476 8.43 20.99 16.15
CA VAL A 476 9.70 20.38 16.58
C VAL A 476 9.48 19.50 17.81
N LEU A 477 8.74 19.97 18.82
CA LEU A 477 8.45 19.19 20.03
C LEU A 477 7.64 17.93 19.72
N LEU A 478 6.64 18.00 18.82
CA LEU A 478 5.84 16.85 18.42
C LEU A 478 6.71 15.79 17.71
N LEU A 479 7.55 16.21 16.75
CA LEU A 479 8.46 15.30 16.04
C LEU A 479 9.51 14.72 16.99
N THR A 480 10.12 15.53 17.83
CA THR A 480 11.09 15.06 18.84
C THR A 480 10.43 14.08 19.81
N GLY A 481 9.22 14.37 20.26
CA GLY A 481 8.48 13.50 21.19
C GLY A 481 8.19 12.12 20.58
N VAL A 482 7.71 12.06 19.33
CA VAL A 482 7.47 10.78 18.67
C VAL A 482 8.77 10.02 18.38
N ILE A 483 9.85 10.70 17.97
CA ILE A 483 11.15 10.08 17.76
C ILE A 483 11.68 9.52 19.09
N PHE A 484 11.57 10.27 20.18
CA PHE A 484 11.95 9.79 21.52
C PHE A 484 11.17 8.53 21.89
N LEU A 485 9.86 8.51 21.71
CA LEU A 485 9.03 7.31 21.96
C LEU A 485 9.50 6.12 21.11
N ILE A 486 9.79 6.33 19.83
CA ILE A 486 10.31 5.29 18.95
C ILE A 486 11.63 4.73 19.51
N CYS A 487 12.55 5.58 19.95
CA CYS A 487 13.81 5.15 20.53
C CYS A 487 13.63 4.33 21.82
N GLN A 488 12.57 4.59 22.61
CA GLN A 488 12.27 3.82 23.82
C GLN A 488 11.64 2.45 23.52
N VAL A 489 10.87 2.35 22.45
CA VAL A 489 10.10 1.13 22.10
C VAL A 489 10.89 0.22 21.16
N LYS A 490 11.85 0.79 20.42
CA LYS A 490 12.60 0.07 19.40
C LYS A 490 13.53 -0.97 20.02
N THR A 491 13.27 -2.24 19.72
CA THR A 491 14.25 -3.31 19.81
C THR A 491 15.29 -3.18 18.69
N SER A 492 16.44 -3.82 18.78
CA SER A 492 17.65 -3.62 17.97
C SER A 492 17.42 -3.58 16.44
N ASP A 493 16.35 -4.19 15.92
CA ASP A 493 16.13 -4.34 14.49
C ASP A 493 14.98 -3.47 13.97
N VAL A 494 15.22 -2.79 12.83
CA VAL A 494 14.18 -2.06 12.10
C VAL A 494 13.30 -3.10 11.40
N GLN A 495 12.03 -3.18 11.82
CA GLN A 495 11.08 -4.05 11.12
C GLN A 495 10.79 -3.50 9.72
N PRO A 496 10.99 -4.30 8.66
CA PRO A 496 10.65 -3.88 7.32
C PRO A 496 9.13 -3.64 7.21
N PHE A 497 8.75 -2.83 6.26
CA PHE A 497 7.35 -2.68 5.92
C PHE A 497 6.78 -4.03 5.45
N ILE A 498 5.56 -4.37 5.89
CA ILE A 498 4.98 -5.71 5.67
C ILE A 498 4.93 -6.12 4.19
N TYR A 499 4.74 -5.19 3.26
CA TYR A 499 4.77 -5.45 1.81
C TYR A 499 6.17 -5.72 1.23
N PHE A 500 7.23 -5.63 2.01
CA PHE A 500 8.56 -6.08 1.61
C PHE A 500 8.75 -7.58 1.85
N GLN A 501 7.82 -8.20 2.55
CA GLN A 501 7.88 -9.63 2.91
C GLN A 501 7.13 -10.53 1.90
N PHE A 502 6.38 -9.93 0.97
CA PHE A 502 5.52 -10.66 0.02
C PHE A 502 5.96 -10.49 -1.42
#